data_df983f54b67c7dc30e8ad00de9641885
#
_entry.id   df983f54b67c7dc30e8ad00de9641885
#
_cell.length_a   1.000
_cell.length_b   1.000
_cell.length_c   1.000
_cell.angle_alpha   90.00
_cell.angle_beta   90.00
_cell.angle_gamma   90.00
#
_symmetry.space_group_name_H-M   'P 1'
#
loop_
_entity.id
_entity.type
_entity.pdbx_description
1 polymer ?
#
loop_
_entity_poly.entity_id
_entity_poly.type
_entity_poly.pdbx_seq_one_letter_code
_entity_poly.pdbx_strand_id
1 'polypeptide(L)'
;MLWILELNPRLSATFDLYPNLMSAHVQGCAGNLTQLPVLATSKAQLILYADDVLVLPLNFAWPAWVIDTPPADQASNNIVIKKNMPICSVRAEAATAELAFAQVNQSAKILREMMR
;
A
#
# COMPACT_ATOMS: atom_id res chain seq x y z
N MET A 1 -1.91 32.66 -9.48
CA MET A 1 -3.08 32.08 -10.18
C MET A 1 -2.82 30.58 -10.32
N LEU A 2 -3.75 29.74 -9.89
CA LEU A 2 -3.68 28.27 -10.05
C LEU A 2 -4.44 27.87 -11.32
N TRP A 3 -3.78 27.05 -12.16
CA TRP A 3 -4.39 26.49 -13.36
C TRP A 3 -4.56 24.99 -13.17
N ILE A 4 -5.79 24.49 -13.38
CA ILE A 4 -6.05 23.06 -13.44
C ILE A 4 -5.71 22.60 -14.85
N LEU A 5 -4.69 21.76 -14.99
CA LEU A 5 -4.24 21.21 -16.28
C LEU A 5 -4.94 19.88 -16.59
N GLU A 6 -5.20 19.09 -15.57
CA GLU A 6 -5.77 17.74 -15.72
C GLU A 6 -6.53 17.34 -14.46
N LEU A 7 -7.57 16.54 -14.62
CA LEU A 7 -8.31 15.91 -13.55
C LEU A 7 -8.34 14.39 -13.77
N ASN A 8 -7.72 13.63 -12.86
CA ASN A 8 -7.69 12.16 -12.92
C ASN A 8 -8.72 11.56 -11.95
N PRO A 9 -9.97 11.29 -12.38
CA PRO A 9 -11.02 10.79 -11.50
C PRO A 9 -10.90 9.27 -11.28
N ARG A 10 -9.76 8.84 -10.73
CA ARG A 10 -9.50 7.43 -10.41
C ARG A 10 -8.98 7.28 -8.99
N LEU A 11 -9.22 6.12 -8.38
CA LEU A 11 -8.61 5.76 -7.11
C LEU A 11 -7.09 5.61 -7.29
N SER A 12 -6.34 6.26 -6.43
CA SER A 12 -4.87 6.15 -6.39
C SER A 12 -4.43 5.22 -5.25
N ALA A 13 -3.18 4.77 -5.28
CA ALA A 13 -2.61 3.95 -4.21
C ALA A 13 -2.63 4.62 -2.82
N THR A 14 -2.70 5.95 -2.77
CA THR A 14 -2.82 6.72 -1.53
C THR A 14 -4.23 6.72 -0.93
N PHE A 15 -5.21 6.20 -1.65
CA PHE A 15 -6.61 6.17 -1.21
C PHE A 15 -6.78 5.39 0.10
N ASP A 16 -6.04 4.30 0.26
CA ASP A 16 -6.06 3.46 1.46
C ASP A 16 -5.39 4.08 2.69
N LEU A 17 -4.61 5.15 2.51
CA LEU A 17 -3.95 5.83 3.62
C LEU A 17 -4.89 6.71 4.43
N TYR A 18 -6.06 7.04 3.87
CA TYR A 18 -7.01 7.93 4.52
C TYR A 18 -8.28 7.18 4.94
N PRO A 19 -8.67 7.24 6.23
CA PRO A 19 -9.87 6.55 6.69
C PRO A 19 -11.15 7.13 6.06
N ASN A 20 -12.10 6.26 5.76
CA ASN A 20 -13.41 6.61 5.20
C ASN A 20 -13.39 7.36 3.85
N LEU A 21 -12.27 7.36 3.14
CA LEU A 21 -12.16 8.07 1.87
C LEU A 21 -13.08 7.47 0.80
N MET A 22 -13.33 6.16 0.81
CA MET A 22 -14.29 5.52 -0.08
C MET A 22 -15.70 6.06 0.15
N SER A 23 -16.15 6.16 1.40
CA SER A 23 -17.47 6.73 1.73
C SER A 23 -17.57 8.19 1.29
N ALA A 24 -16.54 8.98 1.54
CA ALA A 24 -16.48 10.38 1.10
C ALA A 24 -16.50 10.50 -0.44
N HIS A 25 -15.79 9.60 -1.14
CA HIS A 25 -15.80 9.54 -2.61
C HIS A 25 -17.20 9.26 -3.17
N VAL A 26 -17.88 8.24 -2.63
CA VAL A 26 -19.26 7.89 -3.04
C VAL A 26 -20.22 9.05 -2.79
N GLN A 27 -20.13 9.71 -1.62
CA GLN A 27 -20.93 10.88 -1.31
C GLN A 27 -20.63 12.04 -2.26
N GLY A 28 -19.36 12.28 -2.58
CA GLY A 28 -18.94 13.29 -3.57
C GLY A 28 -19.52 13.04 -4.96
N CYS A 29 -19.57 11.78 -5.41
CA CYS A 29 -20.22 11.39 -6.67
C CYS A 29 -21.72 11.68 -6.66
N ALA A 30 -22.36 11.62 -5.50
CA ALA A 30 -23.77 12.01 -5.32
C ALA A 30 -23.98 13.53 -5.13
N GLY A 31 -22.93 14.34 -5.24
CA GLY A 31 -22.99 15.79 -5.07
C GLY A 31 -22.87 16.27 -3.61
N ASN A 32 -22.61 15.38 -2.67
CA ASN A 32 -22.48 15.68 -1.25
C ASN A 32 -20.98 15.73 -0.86
N LEU A 33 -20.43 16.93 -0.73
CA LEU A 33 -19.06 17.10 -0.25
C LEU A 33 -18.99 16.84 1.26
N THR A 34 -18.23 15.83 1.64
CA THR A 34 -17.99 15.47 3.04
C THR A 34 -16.67 16.04 3.50
N GLN A 35 -16.66 16.69 4.65
CA GLN A 35 -15.41 17.13 5.29
C GLN A 35 -14.67 15.90 5.83
N LEU A 36 -13.43 15.70 5.36
CA LEU A 36 -12.58 14.63 5.87
C LEU A 36 -11.96 15.03 7.23
N PRO A 37 -11.80 14.08 8.17
CA PRO A 37 -11.16 14.37 9.44
C PRO A 37 -9.68 14.72 9.23
N VAL A 38 -9.17 15.65 10.04
CA VAL A 38 -7.72 15.91 10.10
C VAL A 38 -7.05 14.73 10.79
N LEU A 39 -6.05 14.15 10.14
CA LEU A 39 -5.29 13.04 10.71
C LEU A 39 -4.29 13.58 11.77
N ALA A 40 -4.25 12.94 12.93
CA ALA A 40 -3.28 13.25 13.98
C ALA A 40 -1.88 12.68 13.69
N THR A 41 -1.79 11.71 12.77
CA THR A 41 -0.56 10.99 12.41
C THR A 41 -0.34 11.06 10.90
N SER A 42 0.89 10.82 10.51
CA SER A 42 1.28 10.66 9.11
C SER A 42 1.36 9.19 8.74
N LYS A 43 0.93 8.85 7.54
CA LYS A 43 0.98 7.48 7.01
C LYS A 43 1.84 7.43 5.76
N ALA A 44 2.57 6.33 5.61
CA ALA A 44 3.35 6.04 4.42
C ALA A 44 3.03 4.64 3.91
N GLN A 45 3.09 4.48 2.60
CA GLN A 45 2.94 3.20 1.92
C GLN A 45 4.02 3.04 0.87
N LEU A 46 4.59 1.85 0.78
CA LEU A 46 5.59 1.50 -0.22
C LEU A 46 5.20 0.19 -0.89
N ILE A 47 5.10 0.20 -2.22
CA ILE A 47 4.89 -1.02 -3.01
C ILE A 47 6.26 -1.66 -3.25
N LEU A 48 6.41 -2.92 -2.87
CA LEU A 48 7.61 -3.70 -3.15
C LEU A 48 7.45 -4.45 -4.48
N TYR A 49 8.50 -4.39 -5.28
CA TYR A 49 8.61 -5.14 -6.53
C TYR A 49 9.70 -6.20 -6.41
N ALA A 50 9.54 -7.29 -7.11
CA ALA A 50 10.51 -8.37 -7.17
C ALA A 50 11.71 -7.97 -8.05
N ASP A 51 12.91 -7.97 -7.46
CA ASP A 51 14.16 -7.67 -8.19
C ASP A 51 14.56 -8.83 -9.12
N ASP A 52 14.13 -10.04 -8.77
CA ASP A 52 14.28 -11.25 -9.57
C ASP A 52 13.07 -12.17 -9.34
N VAL A 53 13.04 -13.36 -9.97
CA VAL A 53 11.99 -14.34 -9.69
C VAL A 53 12.04 -14.73 -8.21
N LEU A 54 10.91 -14.55 -7.53
CA LEU A 54 10.76 -14.85 -6.11
C LEU A 54 9.82 -16.06 -5.95
N VAL A 55 10.23 -17.03 -5.16
CA VAL A 55 9.43 -18.21 -4.82
C VAL A 55 9.24 -18.26 -3.31
N LEU A 56 8.00 -18.13 -2.86
CA LEU A 56 7.65 -18.18 -1.45
C LEU A 56 6.75 -19.39 -1.16
N PRO A 57 6.87 -20.00 0.02
CA PRO A 57 5.95 -21.06 0.43
C PRO A 57 4.54 -20.48 0.64
N LEU A 58 3.48 -21.27 0.41
CA LEU A 58 2.08 -20.83 0.61
C LEU A 58 1.80 -20.37 2.05
N ASN A 59 2.49 -20.93 3.01
CA ASN A 59 2.37 -20.58 4.41
C ASN A 59 3.35 -19.49 4.86
N PHE A 60 3.88 -18.69 3.93
CA PHE A 60 4.77 -17.58 4.29
C PHE A 60 4.05 -16.65 5.28
N ALA A 61 4.67 -16.40 6.43
CA ALA A 61 4.12 -15.60 7.49
C ALA A 61 4.27 -14.10 7.19
N TRP A 62 3.26 -13.52 6.57
CA TRP A 62 3.24 -12.09 6.29
C TRP A 62 3.09 -11.27 7.57
N PRO A 63 3.97 -10.29 7.84
CA PRO A 63 3.80 -9.37 8.95
C PRO A 63 2.50 -8.57 8.87
N ALA A 64 1.93 -8.17 10.02
CA ALA A 64 0.66 -7.44 10.09
C ALA A 64 0.68 -6.05 9.40
N TRP A 65 1.86 -5.48 9.19
CA TRP A 65 2.05 -4.21 8.48
C TRP A 65 2.20 -4.35 6.96
N VAL A 66 2.03 -5.59 6.44
CA VAL A 66 2.01 -5.91 5.00
C VAL A 66 0.58 -6.08 4.54
N ILE A 67 0.27 -5.51 3.39
CA ILE A 67 -1.03 -5.62 2.72
C ILE A 67 -0.85 -5.97 1.24
N ASP A 68 -1.94 -6.23 0.56
CA ASP A 68 -1.95 -6.57 -0.88
C ASP A 68 -1.02 -7.75 -1.20
N THR A 69 -1.03 -8.75 -0.32
CA THR A 69 -0.22 -9.96 -0.50
C THR A 69 -0.67 -10.75 -1.72
N PRO A 70 0.24 -11.46 -2.40
CA PRO A 70 -0.13 -12.27 -3.55
C PRO A 70 -1.18 -13.32 -3.17
N PRO A 71 -2.17 -13.57 -4.03
CA PRO A 71 -3.12 -14.65 -3.79
C PRO A 71 -2.39 -16.00 -3.78
N ALA A 72 -2.77 -16.84 -2.83
CA ALA A 72 -2.31 -18.22 -2.81
C ALA A 72 -2.93 -18.97 -3.99
N ASP A 73 -2.12 -19.43 -4.93
CA ASP A 73 -2.58 -20.37 -5.94
C ASP A 73 -2.73 -21.74 -5.30
N GLN A 74 -3.97 -22.20 -5.13
CA GLN A 74 -4.29 -23.49 -4.52
C GLN A 74 -3.78 -24.68 -5.35
N ALA A 75 -3.46 -24.48 -6.62
CA ALA A 75 -2.90 -25.50 -7.50
C ALA A 75 -1.37 -25.65 -7.38
N SER A 76 -0.70 -24.70 -6.71
CA SER A 76 0.74 -24.66 -6.52
C SER A 76 1.09 -24.71 -5.03
N ASN A 77 2.15 -25.42 -4.66
CA ASN A 77 2.67 -25.43 -3.30
C ASN A 77 3.50 -24.15 -2.96
N ASN A 78 3.65 -23.25 -3.93
CA ASN A 78 4.45 -22.04 -3.79
C ASN A 78 3.76 -20.84 -4.44
N ILE A 79 4.06 -19.66 -3.94
CA ILE A 79 3.74 -18.37 -4.57
C ILE A 79 4.95 -17.99 -5.45
N VAL A 80 4.76 -17.90 -6.75
CA VAL A 80 5.81 -17.52 -7.70
C VAL A 80 5.54 -16.11 -8.21
N ILE A 81 6.46 -15.19 -7.96
CA ILE A 81 6.38 -13.80 -8.39
C ILE A 81 7.48 -13.55 -9.40
N LYS A 82 7.10 -13.11 -10.61
CA LYS A 82 8.06 -12.84 -11.69
C LYS A 82 8.83 -11.55 -11.40
N LYS A 83 10.03 -11.44 -11.94
CA LYS A 83 10.82 -10.21 -11.90
C LYS A 83 10.02 -8.99 -12.33
N ASN A 84 10.21 -7.87 -11.63
CA ASN A 84 9.52 -6.59 -11.83
C ASN A 84 8.01 -6.61 -11.54
N MET A 85 7.46 -7.70 -11.04
CA MET A 85 6.07 -7.74 -10.59
C MET A 85 5.94 -7.25 -9.14
N PRO A 86 4.82 -6.64 -8.77
CA PRO A 86 4.58 -6.23 -7.40
C PRO A 86 4.47 -7.46 -6.49
N ILE A 87 5.11 -7.38 -5.32
CA ILE A 87 5.05 -8.41 -4.28
C ILE A 87 3.91 -8.10 -3.32
N CYS A 88 3.93 -6.93 -2.73
CA CYS A 88 3.00 -6.48 -1.70
C CYS A 88 3.16 -4.99 -1.44
N SER A 89 2.30 -4.44 -0.60
CA SER A 89 2.45 -3.09 -0.06
C SER A 89 2.82 -3.13 1.42
N VAL A 90 3.76 -2.27 1.82
CA VAL A 90 4.20 -2.09 3.21
C VAL A 90 3.65 -0.77 3.71
N ARG A 91 3.08 -0.74 4.91
CA ARG A 91 2.53 0.46 5.55
C ARG A 91 3.26 0.81 6.83
N ALA A 92 3.32 2.11 7.11
CA ALA A 92 3.76 2.65 8.37
C ALA A 92 2.92 3.87 8.77
N GLU A 93 2.81 4.09 10.08
CA GLU A 93 2.13 5.24 10.65
C GLU A 93 3.00 5.80 11.79
N ALA A 94 3.23 7.10 11.79
CA ALA A 94 4.07 7.78 12.77
C ALA A 94 3.59 9.22 13.03
N ALA A 95 4.17 9.86 14.03
CA ALA A 95 3.81 11.25 14.40
C ALA A 95 4.13 12.25 13.29
N THR A 96 5.17 12.00 12.47
CA THR A 96 5.56 12.85 11.34
C THR A 96 5.72 12.07 10.05
N ALA A 97 5.68 12.77 8.91
CA ALA A 97 5.86 12.17 7.60
C ALA A 97 7.26 11.55 7.45
N GLU A 98 8.30 12.21 7.97
CA GLU A 98 9.68 11.73 7.93
C GLU A 98 9.83 10.41 8.70
N LEU A 99 9.20 10.32 9.87
CA LEU A 99 9.22 9.09 10.68
C LEU A 99 8.44 7.96 10.00
N ALA A 100 7.26 8.24 9.45
CA ALA A 100 6.48 7.25 8.71
C ALA A 100 7.25 6.74 7.49
N PHE A 101 7.91 7.63 6.75
CA PHE A 101 8.75 7.28 5.61
C PHE A 101 9.96 6.43 6.02
N ALA A 102 10.66 6.79 7.11
CA ALA A 102 11.76 6.01 7.64
C ALA A 102 11.32 4.60 8.07
N GLN A 103 10.19 4.49 8.76
CA GLN A 103 9.63 3.21 9.19
C GLN A 103 9.23 2.32 8.03
N VAL A 104 8.56 2.83 7.00
CA VAL A 104 8.14 2.03 5.84
C VAL A 104 9.35 1.49 5.09
N ASN A 105 10.42 2.27 4.97
CA ASN A 105 11.66 1.81 4.34
C ASN A 105 12.39 0.75 5.18
N GLN A 106 12.40 0.90 6.49
CA GLN A 106 12.98 -0.11 7.39
C GLN A 106 12.20 -1.42 7.33
N SER A 107 10.87 -1.36 7.39
CA SER A 107 10.00 -2.52 7.26
C SER A 107 10.19 -3.23 5.91
N ALA A 108 10.34 -2.47 4.83
CA ALA A 108 10.63 -3.01 3.50
C ALA A 108 11.96 -3.79 3.46
N LYS A 109 13.01 -3.31 4.12
CA LYS A 109 14.29 -4.03 4.23
C LYS A 109 14.12 -5.34 5.00
N ILE A 110 13.45 -5.30 6.16
CA ILE A 110 13.18 -6.49 6.98
C ILE A 110 12.42 -7.53 6.15
N LEU A 111 11.37 -7.11 5.44
CA LEU A 111 10.59 -8.03 4.62
C LEU A 111 11.40 -8.66 3.50
N ARG A 112 12.27 -7.90 2.83
CA ARG A 112 13.19 -8.44 1.80
C ARG A 112 14.12 -9.48 2.36
N GLU A 113 14.62 -9.31 3.59
CA GLU A 113 15.47 -10.29 4.27
C GLU A 113 14.69 -11.56 4.63
N MET A 114 13.44 -11.44 5.07
CA MET A 114 12.56 -12.58 5.37
C MET A 114 12.22 -13.42 4.12
N MET A 115 12.19 -12.81 2.95
CA MET A 115 11.86 -13.46 1.68
C MET A 115 13.09 -14.09 0.97
N ARG A 116 14.28 -13.90 1.48
CA ARG A 116 15.50 -14.52 0.95
C ARG A 116 15.64 -15.94 1.43
#